data_3b174dec37d0fb9c2d543e6e776196bd
#
_entry.id   3b174dec37d0fb9c2d543e6e776196bd
#
_cell.length_a   1.000
_cell.length_b   1.000
_cell.length_c   1.000
_cell.angle_alpha   90.00
_cell.angle_beta   90.00
_cell.angle_gamma   90.00
#
_symmetry.space_group_name_H-M   'P 1'
#
loop_
_entity.id
_entity.type
_entity.pdbx_description
1 polymer ?
#
loop_
_entity_poly.entity_id
_entity_poly.type
_entity_poly.pdbx_seq_one_letter_code
_entity_poly.pdbx_strand_id
1 'polypeptide(L)'
;MLKINQIKLPLTADEHDLRRAAGKALRLDENRIRTLRVTKKAVDSRKKDNIFFVYNVEVDVDGDENAILKRCGSGVETVKKVDFTPPEVKRTSELRPVIVGFGPAGMFSGLALARAGFKPLILERGSHIEDRQKDVQTFWRERRLNPESNVQFGEGGAGTFSDGKLTTGIKDPLCRFVIDELANHGAPEEIRWSAKPHIGTDRLAEVVRNIRKEIISLGGEIRFNCKMTDIIVANGYIHGVKTEHDGHFEDIETDTVLLCTGHSARDTVRTLYAHGVRMMQKTFSVGARIEHPREFIDRAQYGDFAGHPALGAADYKLACHPEHGRGAYTFCMCPGGTVVNAASEEGGIVVNGMSEYGRDAENSNSALLVGIEPENFGSDHPLAGMDMQRKIEHAAFLAGGSDYTAPAQLVGDFLADRPSTRLGAVHPSCPTGVVMSDLRKILPKKVTDTYADALLKMDRMLKGFAMPEAVFTAPETRSSSPVRILRDEIYQSNIRGLYPCGEGAGYAGGIVSAGVDGVRCAYAVLADENDEW
;
A
#
# COMPACT_ATOMS: atom_id res chain seq x y z
N MET A 1 9.10 28.25 16.63
CA MET A 1 9.92 27.03 16.37
C MET A 1 10.63 27.17 15.03
N LEU A 2 11.88 26.79 14.98
CA LEU A 2 12.72 26.78 13.79
C LEU A 2 12.88 25.35 13.29
N LYS A 3 12.93 25.18 11.97
CA LYS A 3 13.23 23.90 11.33
C LYS A 3 14.59 23.95 10.67
N ILE A 4 15.41 22.95 10.93
CA ILE A 4 16.74 22.78 10.35
C ILE A 4 16.70 21.58 9.42
N ASN A 5 17.09 21.81 8.18
CA ASN A 5 17.09 20.77 7.15
C ASN A 5 18.50 20.24 6.89
N GLN A 6 18.62 18.96 6.51
CA GLN A 6 19.82 18.33 5.96
C GLN A 6 21.03 18.30 6.92
N ILE A 7 20.80 18.09 8.21
CA ILE A 7 21.90 17.82 9.16
C ILE A 7 22.45 16.42 8.85
N LYS A 8 23.72 16.34 8.46
CA LYS A 8 24.42 15.08 8.18
C LYS A 8 25.25 14.65 9.37
N LEU A 9 25.06 13.41 9.81
CA LEU A 9 25.79 12.80 10.91
C LEU A 9 26.25 11.38 10.54
N PRO A 10 27.39 10.91 11.06
CA PRO A 10 27.84 9.54 10.90
C PRO A 10 26.85 8.55 11.52
N LEU A 11 26.94 7.27 11.14
CA LEU A 11 26.04 6.22 11.64
C LEU A 11 26.16 5.97 13.15
N THR A 12 27.29 6.37 13.74
CA THR A 12 27.59 6.23 15.18
C THR A 12 27.12 7.42 16.03
N ALA A 13 26.56 8.47 15.38
CA ALA A 13 26.14 9.68 16.10
C ALA A 13 24.92 9.41 16.98
N ASP A 14 24.90 10.01 18.14
CA ASP A 14 23.83 9.98 19.12
C ASP A 14 22.98 11.27 19.13
N GLU A 15 22.06 11.37 20.08
CA GLU A 15 21.18 12.53 20.25
C GLU A 15 21.96 13.80 20.63
N HIS A 16 23.03 13.67 21.43
CA HIS A 16 23.89 14.80 21.81
C HIS A 16 24.64 15.36 20.59
N ASP A 17 25.14 14.50 19.70
CA ASP A 17 25.74 14.92 18.44
C ASP A 17 24.74 15.65 17.53
N LEU A 18 23.50 15.19 17.49
CA LEU A 18 22.43 15.85 16.73
C LEU A 18 22.10 17.23 17.30
N ARG A 19 22.02 17.34 18.63
CA ARG A 19 21.78 18.61 19.33
C ARG A 19 22.92 19.62 19.10
N ARG A 20 24.17 19.18 19.22
CA ARG A 20 25.34 19.98 18.91
C ARG A 20 25.38 20.46 17.47
N ALA A 21 25.05 19.58 16.51
CA ALA A 21 24.99 19.94 15.10
C ALA A 21 23.86 20.95 14.83
N ALA A 22 22.71 20.81 15.48
CA ALA A 22 21.62 21.78 15.41
C ALA A 22 22.04 23.15 15.97
N GLY A 23 22.72 23.20 17.13
CA GLY A 23 23.29 24.43 17.71
C GLY A 23 24.26 25.12 16.74
N LYS A 24 25.14 24.34 16.11
CA LYS A 24 26.08 24.87 15.09
C LYS A 24 25.34 25.46 13.88
N ALA A 25 24.29 24.79 13.39
CA ALA A 25 23.49 25.27 12.28
C ALA A 25 22.77 26.59 12.61
N LEU A 26 22.30 26.74 13.84
CA LEU A 26 21.65 27.95 14.34
C LEU A 26 22.65 29.04 14.81
N ARG A 27 23.96 28.74 14.83
CA ARG A 27 24.99 29.61 15.40
C ARG A 27 24.70 29.99 16.87
N LEU A 28 24.25 28.98 17.62
CA LEU A 28 23.90 29.07 19.03
C LEU A 28 24.64 28.02 19.85
N ASP A 29 24.82 28.29 21.14
CA ASP A 29 25.18 27.26 22.11
C ASP A 29 24.04 26.23 22.21
N GLU A 30 24.37 24.92 22.21
CA GLU A 30 23.37 23.84 22.25
C GLU A 30 22.47 23.89 23.49
N ASN A 31 22.95 24.48 24.62
CA ASN A 31 22.17 24.67 25.83
C ASN A 31 21.00 25.66 25.65
N ARG A 32 21.02 26.48 24.61
CA ARG A 32 19.91 27.39 24.25
C ARG A 32 18.79 26.69 23.43
N ILE A 33 18.98 25.44 23.08
CA ILE A 33 17.92 24.63 22.45
C ILE A 33 17.08 24.03 23.58
N ARG A 34 15.83 24.45 23.75
CA ARG A 34 14.90 23.92 24.77
C ARG A 34 14.44 22.53 24.40
N THR A 35 13.89 22.39 23.18
CA THR A 35 13.41 21.12 22.64
C THR A 35 13.99 20.87 21.26
N LEU A 36 14.26 19.60 20.96
CA LEU A 36 14.65 19.16 19.64
C LEU A 36 13.80 17.96 19.27
N ARG A 37 13.12 18.04 18.13
CA ARG A 37 12.28 16.97 17.59
C ARG A 37 12.74 16.58 16.20
N VAL A 38 13.06 15.33 16.00
CA VAL A 38 13.34 14.79 14.66
C VAL A 38 12.05 14.76 13.86
N THR A 39 12.05 15.35 12.66
CA THR A 39 10.92 15.33 11.72
C THR A 39 11.21 14.52 10.48
N LYS A 40 12.50 14.23 10.22
CA LYS A 40 12.93 13.31 9.17
C LYS A 40 14.28 12.72 9.50
N LYS A 41 14.43 11.40 9.32
CA LYS A 41 15.69 10.68 9.32
C LYS A 41 15.79 9.84 8.05
N ALA A 42 16.86 10.00 7.30
CA ALA A 42 17.13 9.28 6.07
C ALA A 42 18.57 8.75 6.06
N VAL A 43 18.81 7.65 5.34
CA VAL A 43 20.14 7.15 5.04
C VAL A 43 20.61 7.75 3.72
N ASP A 44 21.79 8.35 3.68
CA ASP A 44 22.47 8.75 2.46
C ASP A 44 23.59 7.75 2.15
N SER A 45 23.29 6.75 1.30
CA SER A 45 24.20 5.69 0.86
C SER A 45 24.66 5.86 -0.60
N ARG A 46 24.56 7.05 -1.16
CA ARG A 46 25.00 7.33 -2.55
C ARG A 46 26.49 7.09 -2.74
N LYS A 47 27.29 7.28 -1.69
CA LYS A 47 28.70 6.90 -1.62
C LYS A 47 28.83 5.74 -0.65
N LYS A 48 29.18 4.56 -1.16
CA LYS A 48 29.23 3.32 -0.37
C LYS A 48 30.40 3.28 0.63
N ASP A 49 31.41 4.11 0.44
CA ASP A 49 32.55 4.30 1.33
C ASP A 49 32.28 5.33 2.44
N ASN A 50 31.15 6.04 2.38
CA ASN A 50 30.83 7.11 3.31
C ASN A 50 29.32 7.30 3.46
N ILE A 51 28.70 6.51 4.32
CA ILE A 51 27.25 6.51 4.60
C ILE A 51 26.95 7.36 5.83
N PHE A 52 25.91 8.22 5.73
CA PHE A 52 25.47 9.05 6.84
C PHE A 52 23.97 8.94 7.07
N PHE A 53 23.55 9.36 8.27
CA PHE A 53 22.20 9.80 8.50
C PHE A 53 22.02 11.27 8.10
N VAL A 54 20.87 11.56 7.49
CA VAL A 54 20.43 12.93 7.18
C VAL A 54 19.17 13.22 7.95
N TYR A 55 19.25 14.23 8.83
CA TYR A 55 18.14 14.62 9.69
C TYR A 55 17.53 15.93 9.25
N ASN A 56 16.20 16.06 9.40
CA ASN A 56 15.54 17.33 9.56
C ASN A 56 14.98 17.38 10.98
N VAL A 57 15.16 18.52 11.66
CA VAL A 57 14.70 18.69 13.03
C VAL A 57 13.92 19.98 13.19
N GLU A 58 12.98 19.98 14.12
CA GLU A 58 12.33 21.18 14.63
C GLU A 58 12.85 21.44 16.03
N VAL A 59 13.16 22.71 16.29
CA VAL A 59 13.76 23.14 17.56
C VAL A 59 13.01 24.33 18.13
N ASP A 60 12.83 24.32 19.45
CA ASP A 60 12.46 25.50 20.24
C ASP A 60 13.73 26.04 20.90
N VAL A 61 13.93 27.33 20.83
CA VAL A 61 15.18 27.97 21.27
C VAL A 61 14.93 29.15 22.21
N ASP A 62 15.88 29.41 23.07
CA ASP A 62 15.89 30.62 23.88
C ASP A 62 16.31 31.84 23.04
N GLY A 63 15.43 32.86 22.99
CA GLY A 63 15.70 34.15 22.36
C GLY A 63 14.79 34.42 21.16
N ASP A 64 15.08 35.51 20.44
CA ASP A 64 14.29 35.93 19.26
C ASP A 64 14.62 35.06 18.06
N GLU A 65 13.64 34.22 17.67
CA GLU A 65 13.74 33.31 16.51
C GLU A 65 13.98 34.06 15.20
N ASN A 66 13.42 35.26 15.03
CA ASN A 66 13.64 36.08 13.83
C ASN A 66 15.09 36.60 13.73
N ALA A 67 15.67 36.99 14.87
CA ALA A 67 17.05 37.40 14.92
C ALA A 67 18.00 36.22 14.65
N ILE A 68 17.67 35.03 15.14
CA ILE A 68 18.43 33.80 14.89
C ILE A 68 18.33 33.44 13.39
N LEU A 69 17.13 33.43 12.83
CA LEU A 69 16.88 33.08 11.41
C LEU A 69 17.68 33.97 10.44
N LYS A 70 17.79 35.30 10.75
CA LYS A 70 18.58 36.25 9.95
C LYS A 70 20.07 35.94 9.91
N ARG A 71 20.60 35.23 10.91
CA ARG A 71 22.02 34.84 11.01
C ARG A 71 22.30 33.48 10.40
N CYS A 72 21.25 32.67 10.17
CA CYS A 72 21.37 31.31 9.65
C CYS A 72 21.42 31.31 8.13
N GLY A 73 21.94 30.22 7.55
CA GLY A 73 21.92 29.97 6.13
C GLY A 73 20.56 29.44 5.65
N SER A 74 20.46 29.16 4.35
CA SER A 74 19.24 28.69 3.67
C SER A 74 18.69 27.33 4.16
N GLY A 75 19.42 26.63 5.03
CA GLY A 75 18.97 25.34 5.61
C GLY A 75 18.06 25.48 6.84
N VAL A 76 17.80 26.73 7.32
CA VAL A 76 16.96 26.99 8.49
C VAL A 76 15.74 27.80 8.05
N GLU A 77 14.56 27.38 8.50
CA GLU A 77 13.28 28.03 8.17
C GLU A 77 12.35 28.03 9.39
N THR A 78 11.34 28.90 9.37
CA THR A 78 10.29 28.89 10.39
C THR A 78 9.34 27.72 10.15
N VAL A 79 8.94 27.02 11.21
CA VAL A 79 7.94 25.96 11.14
C VAL A 79 6.59 26.57 10.78
N LYS A 80 6.01 26.11 9.69
CA LYS A 80 4.61 26.41 9.33
C LYS A 80 3.75 25.29 9.93
N LYS A 81 2.98 25.62 10.98
CA LYS A 81 1.94 24.69 11.43
C LYS A 81 0.88 24.58 10.34
N VAL A 82 0.59 23.38 9.95
CA VAL A 82 -0.59 23.06 9.14
C VAL A 82 -1.56 22.42 10.12
N ASP A 83 -2.49 23.23 10.65
CA ASP A 83 -3.57 22.72 11.48
C ASP A 83 -4.65 22.18 10.54
N PHE A 84 -5.02 20.95 10.76
CA PHE A 84 -6.11 20.31 10.04
C PHE A 84 -7.37 20.40 10.89
N THR A 85 -8.38 21.14 10.40
CA THR A 85 -9.68 21.26 11.04
C THR A 85 -10.71 20.46 10.23
N PRO A 86 -11.42 19.49 10.84
CA PRO A 86 -12.55 18.84 10.19
C PRO A 86 -13.58 19.88 9.69
N PRO A 87 -14.33 19.59 8.63
CA PRO A 87 -15.38 20.48 8.18
C PRO A 87 -16.50 20.59 9.23
N GLU A 88 -17.29 21.67 9.13
CA GLU A 88 -18.53 21.79 9.87
C GLU A 88 -19.48 20.65 9.46
N VAL A 89 -20.15 20.07 10.45
CA VAL A 89 -21.13 19.02 10.21
C VAL A 89 -22.44 19.66 9.76
N LYS A 90 -22.85 19.38 8.52
CA LYS A 90 -24.07 19.88 7.92
C LYS A 90 -25.11 18.78 7.67
N ARG A 91 -24.66 17.52 7.65
CA ARG A 91 -25.52 16.37 7.46
C ARG A 91 -26.55 16.25 8.58
N THR A 92 -27.82 16.18 8.23
CA THR A 92 -28.97 16.09 9.14
C THR A 92 -29.64 14.72 9.17
N SER A 93 -29.35 13.85 8.19
CA SER A 93 -29.95 12.51 8.11
C SER A 93 -29.68 11.68 9.36
N GLU A 94 -30.74 11.03 9.88
CA GLU A 94 -30.67 10.11 11.01
C GLU A 94 -30.19 8.68 10.60
N LEU A 95 -30.20 8.38 9.29
CA LEU A 95 -29.74 7.09 8.78
C LEU A 95 -28.22 6.95 8.96
N ARG A 96 -27.81 5.77 9.35
CA ARG A 96 -26.39 5.46 9.58
C ARG A 96 -25.64 5.41 8.23
N PRO A 97 -24.52 6.12 8.05
CA PRO A 97 -23.65 5.90 6.91
C PRO A 97 -23.13 4.45 6.90
N VAL A 98 -23.18 3.81 5.73
CA VAL A 98 -22.63 2.46 5.52
C VAL A 98 -21.28 2.58 4.82
N ILE A 99 -20.27 1.91 5.37
CA ILE A 99 -18.94 1.80 4.79
C ILE A 99 -18.73 0.36 4.34
N VAL A 100 -18.41 0.15 3.07
CA VAL A 100 -18.21 -1.18 2.50
C VAL A 100 -16.71 -1.45 2.34
N GLY A 101 -16.17 -2.35 3.17
CA GLY A 101 -14.77 -2.69 3.26
C GLY A 101 -14.06 -2.03 4.45
N PHE A 102 -13.22 -2.79 5.15
CA PHE A 102 -12.44 -2.35 6.32
C PHE A 102 -10.93 -2.38 6.07
N GLY A 103 -10.51 -2.02 4.85
CA GLY A 103 -9.14 -1.67 4.49
C GLY A 103 -8.80 -0.22 4.92
N PRO A 104 -7.61 0.32 4.55
CA PRO A 104 -7.20 1.66 5.00
C PRO A 104 -8.22 2.77 4.72
N ALA A 105 -8.88 2.77 3.55
CA ALA A 105 -9.92 3.76 3.25
C ALA A 105 -11.12 3.64 4.22
N GLY A 106 -11.62 2.41 4.44
CA GLY A 106 -12.75 2.18 5.34
C GLY A 106 -12.42 2.41 6.81
N MET A 107 -11.22 2.05 7.26
CA MET A 107 -10.76 2.33 8.63
C MET A 107 -10.73 3.83 8.91
N PHE A 108 -10.12 4.62 8.03
CA PHE A 108 -9.96 6.05 8.25
C PHE A 108 -11.25 6.84 8.02
N SER A 109 -12.13 6.41 7.09
CA SER A 109 -13.46 7.00 6.96
C SER A 109 -14.34 6.68 8.17
N GLY A 110 -14.31 5.43 8.66
CA GLY A 110 -15.02 5.00 9.85
C GLY A 110 -14.60 5.76 11.09
N LEU A 111 -13.29 5.93 11.29
CA LEU A 111 -12.73 6.69 12.41
C LEU A 111 -13.14 8.18 12.35
N ALA A 112 -13.08 8.79 11.15
CA ALA A 112 -13.46 10.18 10.97
C ALA A 112 -14.96 10.42 11.25
N LEU A 113 -15.85 9.57 10.73
CA LEU A 113 -17.28 9.65 10.98
C LEU A 113 -17.63 9.38 12.45
N ALA A 114 -17.01 8.37 13.08
CA ALA A 114 -17.26 8.06 14.48
C ALA A 114 -16.84 9.20 15.41
N ARG A 115 -15.67 9.81 15.17
CA ARG A 115 -15.21 10.99 15.93
C ARG A 115 -16.09 12.23 15.72
N ALA A 116 -16.76 12.34 14.59
CA ALA A 116 -17.75 13.40 14.33
C ALA A 116 -19.12 13.13 14.98
N GLY A 117 -19.27 12.02 15.74
CA GLY A 117 -20.50 11.66 16.46
C GLY A 117 -21.48 10.80 15.64
N PHE A 118 -21.16 10.44 14.41
CA PHE A 118 -21.94 9.49 13.63
C PHE A 118 -21.61 8.05 14.10
N LYS A 119 -22.57 7.15 13.89
CA LYS A 119 -22.42 5.74 14.25
C LYS A 119 -22.32 4.89 12.99
N PRO A 120 -21.19 4.97 12.22
CA PRO A 120 -21.10 4.27 10.95
C PRO A 120 -21.29 2.76 11.12
N LEU A 121 -21.94 2.13 10.15
CA LEU A 121 -21.96 0.68 10.00
C LEU A 121 -20.92 0.29 8.94
N ILE A 122 -19.96 -0.52 9.34
CA ILE A 122 -18.89 -1.00 8.44
C ILE A 122 -19.14 -2.47 8.11
N LEU A 123 -19.17 -2.79 6.85
CA LEU A 123 -19.37 -4.14 6.31
C LEU A 123 -18.04 -4.64 5.75
N GLU A 124 -17.46 -5.66 6.36
CA GLU A 124 -16.25 -6.33 5.85
C GLU A 124 -16.59 -7.78 5.46
N ARG A 125 -16.29 -8.13 4.20
CA ARG A 125 -16.62 -9.45 3.66
C ARG A 125 -15.81 -10.58 4.29
N GLY A 126 -14.57 -10.28 4.69
CA GLY A 126 -13.69 -11.25 5.31
C GLY A 126 -13.73 -11.21 6.84
N SER A 127 -12.94 -12.08 7.44
CA SER A 127 -12.87 -12.27 8.88
C SER A 127 -12.14 -11.11 9.57
N HIS A 128 -12.38 -10.95 10.89
CA HIS A 128 -11.53 -10.12 11.73
C HIS A 128 -10.11 -10.69 11.81
N ILE A 129 -9.15 -9.86 12.20
CA ILE A 129 -7.72 -10.15 12.03
C ILE A 129 -7.28 -11.47 12.64
N GLU A 130 -7.85 -11.86 13.78
CA GLU A 130 -7.49 -13.08 14.51
C GLU A 130 -7.85 -14.36 13.74
N ASP A 131 -8.99 -14.39 13.05
CA ASP A 131 -9.39 -15.52 12.23
C ASP A 131 -8.85 -15.42 10.81
N ARG A 132 -8.76 -14.20 10.26
CA ARG A 132 -8.13 -13.97 8.97
C ARG A 132 -6.70 -14.49 8.90
N GLN A 133 -5.92 -14.34 9.98
CA GLN A 133 -4.57 -14.90 10.07
C GLN A 133 -4.58 -16.43 9.92
N LYS A 134 -5.58 -17.11 10.50
CA LYS A 134 -5.76 -18.57 10.36
C LYS A 134 -6.16 -18.94 8.93
N ASP A 135 -7.08 -18.20 8.30
CA ASP A 135 -7.51 -18.41 6.93
C ASP A 135 -6.31 -18.33 5.97
N VAL A 136 -5.50 -17.26 6.10
CA VAL A 136 -4.30 -17.06 5.29
C VAL A 136 -3.26 -18.16 5.53
N GLN A 137 -3.02 -18.56 6.77
CA GLN A 137 -2.10 -19.65 7.08
C GLN A 137 -2.58 -21.01 6.53
N THR A 138 -3.89 -21.29 6.61
CA THR A 138 -4.50 -22.47 6.03
C THR A 138 -4.30 -22.48 4.51
N PHE A 139 -4.55 -21.36 3.84
CA PHE A 139 -4.29 -21.23 2.42
C PHE A 139 -2.83 -21.49 2.07
N TRP A 140 -1.90 -20.91 2.78
CA TRP A 140 -0.48 -21.07 2.48
C TRP A 140 0.07 -22.47 2.75
N ARG A 141 -0.44 -23.16 3.78
CA ARG A 141 0.02 -24.51 4.14
C ARG A 141 -0.70 -25.61 3.39
N GLU A 142 -2.02 -25.47 3.24
CA GLU A 142 -2.90 -26.51 2.70
C GLU A 142 -3.37 -26.22 1.28
N ARG A 143 -3.05 -25.03 0.72
CA ARG A 143 -3.52 -24.55 -0.59
C ARG A 143 -5.05 -24.51 -0.70
N ARG A 144 -5.74 -24.35 0.43
CA ARG A 144 -7.18 -24.25 0.54
C ARG A 144 -7.59 -22.78 0.70
N LEU A 145 -7.99 -22.17 -0.42
CA LEU A 145 -8.39 -20.76 -0.45
C LEU A 145 -9.76 -20.57 0.18
N ASN A 146 -9.87 -19.58 1.07
CA ASN A 146 -11.15 -18.96 1.44
C ASN A 146 -11.34 -17.73 0.56
N PRO A 147 -12.28 -17.73 -0.43
CA PRO A 147 -12.45 -16.61 -1.36
C PRO A 147 -12.96 -15.34 -0.68
N GLU A 148 -13.58 -15.42 0.49
CA GLU A 148 -14.11 -14.27 1.21
C GLU A 148 -13.12 -13.74 2.30
N SER A 149 -12.17 -14.58 2.78
CA SER A 149 -11.19 -14.18 3.81
C SER A 149 -9.79 -14.67 3.45
N ASN A 150 -8.90 -13.76 3.03
CA ASN A 150 -7.58 -14.09 2.47
C ASN A 150 -6.62 -12.88 2.55
N VAL A 151 -5.53 -12.88 1.76
CA VAL A 151 -4.57 -11.76 1.71
C VAL A 151 -5.19 -10.45 1.19
N GLN A 152 -6.26 -10.51 0.40
CA GLN A 152 -6.93 -9.33 -0.18
C GLN A 152 -8.11 -8.84 0.68
N PHE A 153 -8.88 -9.76 1.25
CA PHE A 153 -10.11 -9.50 1.97
C PHE A 153 -9.98 -9.83 3.45
N GLY A 154 -10.68 -9.04 4.27
CA GLY A 154 -10.69 -9.11 5.72
C GLY A 154 -10.16 -7.85 6.37
N GLU A 155 -10.24 -7.80 7.69
CA GLU A 155 -9.86 -6.65 8.51
C GLU A 155 -8.48 -6.09 8.17
N GLY A 156 -8.43 -4.77 7.89
CA GLY A 156 -7.21 -4.07 7.48
C GLY A 156 -6.89 -4.14 5.99
N GLY A 157 -7.65 -4.93 5.20
CA GLY A 157 -7.46 -5.07 3.75
C GLY A 157 -6.13 -5.70 3.36
N ALA A 158 -5.74 -5.59 2.09
CA ALA A 158 -4.49 -6.16 1.57
C ALA A 158 -3.22 -5.59 2.23
N GLY A 159 -3.30 -4.38 2.79
CA GLY A 159 -2.19 -3.73 3.48
C GLY A 159 -1.66 -4.51 4.68
N THR A 160 -2.51 -5.27 5.38
CA THR A 160 -2.15 -6.05 6.58
C THR A 160 -1.12 -7.15 6.27
N PHE A 161 -1.18 -7.76 5.09
CA PHE A 161 -0.23 -8.78 4.64
C PHE A 161 0.75 -8.21 3.61
N SER A 162 1.38 -7.10 3.96
CA SER A 162 2.39 -6.41 3.15
C SER A 162 3.58 -5.98 4.02
N ASP A 163 4.57 -5.30 3.44
CA ASP A 163 5.64 -4.63 4.22
C ASP A 163 5.10 -3.44 5.05
N GLY A 164 3.87 -3.01 4.81
CA GLY A 164 3.29 -1.89 5.54
C GLY A 164 3.96 -0.55 5.22
N LYS A 165 4.40 -0.34 3.98
CA LYS A 165 5.00 0.93 3.54
C LYS A 165 4.03 2.08 3.63
N LEU A 166 4.51 3.19 4.18
CA LEU A 166 3.74 4.42 4.37
C LEU A 166 4.21 5.56 3.44
N THR A 167 5.15 5.28 2.55
CA THR A 167 5.59 6.27 1.55
C THR A 167 4.49 6.50 0.52
N THR A 168 4.19 7.76 0.22
CA THR A 168 3.19 8.15 -0.78
C THR A 168 3.72 9.26 -1.68
N GLY A 169 3.19 9.32 -2.90
CA GLY A 169 3.49 10.41 -3.84
C GLY A 169 2.56 11.62 -3.72
N ILE A 170 1.46 11.52 -2.96
CA ILE A 170 0.55 12.65 -2.80
C ILE A 170 1.12 13.67 -1.81
N LYS A 171 0.83 14.95 -2.09
CA LYS A 171 1.22 16.09 -1.22
C LYS A 171 -0.04 16.64 -0.55
N ASP A 172 -0.50 15.94 0.46
CA ASP A 172 -1.72 16.26 1.18
C ASP A 172 -1.42 16.39 2.69
N PRO A 173 -1.90 17.43 3.37
CA PRO A 173 -1.75 17.58 4.83
C PRO A 173 -2.28 16.38 5.61
N LEU A 174 -3.32 15.72 5.13
CA LEU A 174 -3.89 14.53 5.75
C LEU A 174 -2.94 13.31 5.76
N CYS A 175 -1.87 13.30 4.94
CA CYS A 175 -0.84 12.25 5.05
C CYS A 175 -0.23 12.22 6.44
N ARG A 176 -0.01 13.40 7.04
CA ARG A 176 0.52 13.49 8.40
C ARG A 176 -0.49 12.98 9.42
N PHE A 177 -1.76 13.36 9.27
CA PHE A 177 -2.85 12.85 10.10
C PHE A 177 -2.90 11.31 10.08
N VAL A 178 -2.90 10.69 8.89
CA VAL A 178 -2.93 9.22 8.76
C VAL A 178 -1.73 8.57 9.46
N ILE A 179 -0.51 9.11 9.28
CA ILE A 179 0.69 8.58 9.92
C ILE A 179 0.60 8.72 11.45
N ASP A 180 0.15 9.88 11.95
CA ASP A 180 0.00 10.12 13.38
C ASP A 180 -1.04 9.19 14.00
N GLU A 181 -2.16 8.95 13.31
CA GLU A 181 -3.17 7.99 13.77
C GLU A 181 -2.64 6.56 13.82
N LEU A 182 -1.90 6.11 12.80
CA LEU A 182 -1.28 4.79 12.84
C LEU A 182 -0.34 4.64 14.04
N ALA A 183 0.46 5.66 14.34
CA ALA A 183 1.35 5.65 15.50
C ALA A 183 0.57 5.71 16.83
N ASN A 184 -0.50 6.51 16.92
CA ASN A 184 -1.37 6.58 18.09
C ASN A 184 -2.05 5.23 18.39
N HIS A 185 -2.23 4.39 17.37
CA HIS A 185 -2.84 3.06 17.50
C HIS A 185 -1.82 1.91 17.61
N GLY A 186 -0.54 2.21 17.87
CA GLY A 186 0.47 1.22 18.20
C GLY A 186 1.47 0.89 17.08
N ALA A 187 1.46 1.63 15.98
CA ALA A 187 2.57 1.54 15.04
C ALA A 187 3.85 2.11 15.66
N PRO A 188 5.04 1.68 15.21
CA PRO A 188 6.31 2.19 15.71
C PRO A 188 6.39 3.72 15.60
N GLU A 189 6.83 4.39 16.66
CA GLU A 189 6.92 5.86 16.69
C GLU A 189 7.78 6.44 15.58
N GLU A 190 8.81 5.72 15.13
CA GLU A 190 9.69 6.16 14.05
C GLU A 190 8.99 6.36 12.70
N ILE A 191 7.78 5.85 12.49
CA ILE A 191 7.04 6.14 11.26
C ILE A 191 6.75 7.64 11.09
N ARG A 192 6.71 8.39 12.18
CA ARG A 192 6.48 9.84 12.20
C ARG A 192 7.62 10.63 11.55
N TRP A 193 8.83 10.08 11.56
CA TRP A 193 10.03 10.78 11.10
C TRP A 193 10.95 9.96 10.20
N SER A 194 10.71 8.69 10.01
CA SER A 194 11.45 7.90 9.02
C SER A 194 11.19 8.45 7.61
N ALA A 195 12.25 8.57 6.78
CA ALA A 195 12.10 8.94 5.38
C ALA A 195 11.45 7.83 4.52
N LYS A 196 11.52 6.59 5.01
CA LYS A 196 10.91 5.41 4.39
C LYS A 196 10.18 4.61 5.48
N PRO A 197 9.07 5.17 6.02
CA PRO A 197 8.37 4.55 7.12
C PRO A 197 7.68 3.27 6.68
N HIS A 198 7.70 2.26 7.56
CA HIS A 198 6.99 1.00 7.40
C HIS A 198 6.57 0.46 8.77
N ILE A 199 5.59 -0.42 8.80
CA ILE A 199 5.06 -0.99 10.04
C ILE A 199 5.40 -2.47 10.17
N GLY A 200 5.41 -3.22 9.06
CA GLY A 200 5.55 -4.68 9.05
C GLY A 200 4.21 -5.40 9.24
N THR A 201 4.08 -6.56 8.62
CA THR A 201 2.84 -7.35 8.67
C THR A 201 2.52 -7.85 10.08
N ASP A 202 3.52 -8.13 10.89
CA ASP A 202 3.42 -8.56 12.28
C ASP A 202 2.79 -7.50 13.19
N ARG A 203 3.13 -6.23 13.02
CA ARG A 203 2.65 -5.11 13.83
C ARG A 203 1.35 -4.48 13.32
N LEU A 204 1.10 -4.53 12.01
CA LEU A 204 -0.13 -3.98 11.42
C LEU A 204 -1.40 -4.61 12.02
N ALA A 205 -1.38 -5.88 12.38
CA ALA A 205 -2.50 -6.56 13.01
C ALA A 205 -2.97 -5.88 14.32
N GLU A 206 -2.03 -5.41 15.14
CA GLU A 206 -2.33 -4.69 16.38
C GLU A 206 -2.90 -3.30 16.10
N VAL A 207 -2.30 -2.56 15.18
CA VAL A 207 -2.76 -1.22 14.78
C VAL A 207 -4.21 -1.26 14.30
N VAL A 208 -4.51 -2.19 13.40
CA VAL A 208 -5.86 -2.37 12.83
C VAL A 208 -6.88 -2.70 13.93
N ARG A 209 -6.54 -3.62 14.83
CA ARG A 209 -7.36 -3.98 16.00
C ARG A 209 -7.64 -2.77 16.90
N ASN A 210 -6.67 -1.91 17.13
CA ASN A 210 -6.83 -0.74 17.99
C ASN A 210 -7.72 0.32 17.34
N ILE A 211 -7.61 0.55 16.02
CA ILE A 211 -8.53 1.40 15.27
C ILE A 211 -9.97 0.86 15.35
N ARG A 212 -10.17 -0.46 15.16
CA ARG A 212 -11.47 -1.11 15.34
C ARG A 212 -12.08 -0.80 16.71
N LYS A 213 -11.30 -0.99 17.78
CA LYS A 213 -11.75 -0.74 19.16
C LYS A 213 -12.17 0.71 19.37
N GLU A 214 -11.44 1.67 18.83
CA GLU A 214 -11.81 3.09 18.93
C GLU A 214 -13.14 3.37 18.20
N ILE A 215 -13.30 2.92 16.97
CA ILE A 215 -14.55 3.09 16.22
C ILE A 215 -15.75 2.54 16.98
N ILE A 216 -15.61 1.32 17.54
CA ILE A 216 -16.68 0.69 18.35
C ILE A 216 -16.95 1.50 19.62
N SER A 217 -15.91 1.97 20.32
CA SER A 217 -16.07 2.75 21.55
C SER A 217 -16.81 4.08 21.33
N LEU A 218 -16.72 4.62 20.10
CA LEU A 218 -17.44 5.82 19.67
C LEU A 218 -18.84 5.53 19.11
N GLY A 219 -19.32 4.27 19.21
CA GLY A 219 -20.67 3.85 18.80
C GLY A 219 -20.80 3.37 17.36
N GLY A 220 -19.69 3.24 16.61
CA GLY A 220 -19.67 2.56 15.32
C GLY A 220 -19.88 1.05 15.48
N GLU A 221 -20.30 0.39 14.41
CA GLU A 221 -20.49 -1.06 14.33
C GLU A 221 -19.69 -1.62 13.16
N ILE A 222 -19.05 -2.76 13.36
CA ILE A 222 -18.32 -3.45 12.30
C ILE A 222 -18.84 -4.89 12.22
N ARG A 223 -19.34 -5.27 11.04
CA ARG A 223 -19.80 -6.63 10.73
C ARG A 223 -18.77 -7.30 9.85
N PHE A 224 -18.09 -8.30 10.40
CA PHE A 224 -17.19 -9.19 9.64
C PHE A 224 -17.97 -10.35 9.04
N ASN A 225 -17.36 -11.03 8.04
CA ASN A 225 -18.02 -12.08 7.24
C ASN A 225 -19.36 -11.60 6.65
N CYS A 226 -19.46 -10.28 6.42
CA CYS A 226 -20.66 -9.62 5.94
C CYS A 226 -20.37 -8.93 4.61
N LYS A 227 -20.79 -9.55 3.53
CA LYS A 227 -20.55 -9.10 2.17
C LYS A 227 -21.70 -8.24 1.67
N MET A 228 -21.40 -7.05 1.16
CA MET A 228 -22.37 -6.32 0.33
C MET A 228 -22.51 -7.04 -1.01
N THR A 229 -23.71 -7.52 -1.30
CA THR A 229 -24.03 -8.24 -2.54
C THR A 229 -24.64 -7.34 -3.59
N ASP A 230 -25.37 -6.29 -3.17
CA ASP A 230 -26.05 -5.36 -4.07
C ASP A 230 -26.26 -3.99 -3.42
N ILE A 231 -26.66 -3.01 -4.25
CA ILE A 231 -27.13 -1.69 -3.81
C ILE A 231 -28.61 -1.54 -4.11
N ILE A 232 -29.33 -0.81 -3.25
CA ILE A 232 -30.74 -0.47 -3.45
C ILE A 232 -30.80 0.96 -3.94
N VAL A 233 -31.24 1.14 -5.19
CA VAL A 233 -31.27 2.43 -5.87
C VAL A 233 -32.68 2.75 -6.36
N ALA A 234 -33.15 3.95 -6.08
CA ALA A 234 -34.39 4.49 -6.64
C ALA A 234 -34.17 5.94 -7.06
N ASN A 235 -34.71 6.34 -8.22
CA ASN A 235 -34.64 7.70 -8.77
C ASN A 235 -33.19 8.28 -8.84
N GLY A 236 -32.16 7.44 -8.93
CA GLY A 236 -30.75 7.88 -8.98
C GLY A 236 -30.12 8.12 -7.61
N TYR A 237 -30.76 7.73 -6.51
CA TYR A 237 -30.29 7.84 -5.14
C TYR A 237 -30.14 6.48 -4.48
N ILE A 238 -29.17 6.37 -3.55
CA ILE A 238 -29.02 5.22 -2.65
C ILE A 238 -30.17 5.24 -1.63
N HIS A 239 -30.80 4.07 -1.45
CA HIS A 239 -31.78 3.81 -0.39
C HIS A 239 -31.33 2.68 0.54
N GLY A 240 -30.25 1.97 0.20
CA GLY A 240 -29.73 0.91 1.04
C GLY A 240 -28.71 0.03 0.33
N VAL A 241 -28.32 -1.00 1.01
CA VAL A 241 -27.47 -2.09 0.50
C VAL A 241 -28.06 -3.44 0.86
N LYS A 242 -27.82 -4.44 0.00
CA LYS A 242 -28.10 -5.83 0.32
C LYS A 242 -26.83 -6.52 0.78
N THR A 243 -26.96 -7.31 1.82
CA THR A 243 -25.83 -8.02 2.43
C THR A 243 -26.10 -9.50 2.55
N GLU A 244 -25.02 -10.26 2.59
CA GLU A 244 -24.99 -11.68 2.94
C GLU A 244 -24.04 -11.87 4.12
N HIS A 245 -24.54 -12.52 5.16
CA HIS A 245 -23.79 -12.89 6.34
C HIS A 245 -24.15 -14.32 6.73
N ASP A 246 -23.21 -15.25 6.68
CA ASP A 246 -23.42 -16.68 6.97
C ASP A 246 -24.63 -17.29 6.24
N GLY A 247 -24.81 -16.94 4.96
CA GLY A 247 -25.93 -17.39 4.13
C GLY A 247 -27.27 -16.70 4.39
N HIS A 248 -27.31 -15.74 5.31
CA HIS A 248 -28.48 -14.90 5.56
C HIS A 248 -28.39 -13.61 4.78
N PHE A 249 -29.47 -13.24 4.11
CA PHE A 249 -29.58 -12.01 3.35
C PHE A 249 -30.37 -10.96 4.12
N GLU A 250 -29.88 -9.75 4.13
CA GLU A 250 -30.49 -8.60 4.82
C GLU A 250 -30.42 -7.36 3.91
N ASP A 251 -31.49 -6.58 3.89
CA ASP A 251 -31.51 -5.24 3.31
C ASP A 251 -31.28 -4.22 4.41
N ILE A 252 -30.24 -3.41 4.29
CA ILE A 252 -29.86 -2.37 5.25
C ILE A 252 -30.20 -1.03 4.64
N GLU A 253 -31.11 -0.30 5.29
CA GLU A 253 -31.50 1.04 4.89
C GLU A 253 -30.38 2.04 5.18
N THR A 254 -30.02 2.83 4.18
CA THR A 254 -29.07 3.95 4.29
C THR A 254 -29.21 4.86 3.06
N ASP A 255 -28.94 6.13 3.25
CA ASP A 255 -28.84 7.14 2.19
C ASP A 255 -27.38 7.38 1.74
N THR A 256 -26.41 6.76 2.43
CA THR A 256 -24.99 7.04 2.26
C THR A 256 -24.17 5.77 2.30
N VAL A 257 -23.46 5.48 1.20
CA VAL A 257 -22.55 4.34 1.05
C VAL A 257 -21.16 4.83 0.65
N LEU A 258 -20.16 4.62 1.53
CA LEU A 258 -18.75 4.81 1.19
C LEU A 258 -18.18 3.48 0.68
N LEU A 259 -17.81 3.43 -0.59
CA LEU A 259 -17.35 2.22 -1.26
C LEU A 259 -15.82 2.07 -1.12
N CYS A 260 -15.38 1.35 -0.09
CA CYS A 260 -13.97 1.17 0.30
C CYS A 260 -13.43 -0.25 0.05
N THR A 261 -13.95 -0.94 -0.97
CA THR A 261 -13.81 -2.39 -1.19
C THR A 261 -12.44 -2.87 -1.64
N GLY A 262 -11.51 -1.96 -1.97
CA GLY A 262 -10.25 -2.33 -2.64
C GLY A 262 -10.47 -2.80 -4.09
N HIS A 263 -9.36 -3.05 -4.81
CA HIS A 263 -9.45 -3.38 -6.25
C HIS A 263 -9.66 -4.88 -6.54
N SER A 264 -9.63 -5.73 -5.52
CA SER A 264 -9.85 -7.18 -5.69
C SER A 264 -11.32 -7.60 -5.64
N ALA A 265 -12.24 -6.72 -5.17
CA ALA A 265 -13.68 -6.97 -5.11
C ALA A 265 -14.34 -6.83 -6.49
N ARG A 266 -13.93 -7.68 -7.43
CA ARG A 266 -14.37 -7.63 -8.84
C ARG A 266 -15.84 -7.93 -9.02
N ASP A 267 -16.42 -8.75 -8.18
CA ASP A 267 -17.85 -9.02 -8.09
C ASP A 267 -18.63 -7.74 -7.76
N THR A 268 -18.25 -7.02 -6.71
CA THR A 268 -18.86 -5.74 -6.35
C THR A 268 -18.78 -4.71 -7.49
N VAL A 269 -17.61 -4.61 -8.16
CA VAL A 269 -17.46 -3.68 -9.30
C VAL A 269 -18.40 -4.05 -10.44
N ARG A 270 -18.61 -5.36 -10.74
CA ARG A 270 -19.57 -5.82 -11.75
C ARG A 270 -21.01 -5.48 -11.38
N THR A 271 -21.41 -5.70 -10.13
CA THR A 271 -22.72 -5.33 -9.60
C THR A 271 -22.98 -3.83 -9.77
N LEU A 272 -22.03 -2.99 -9.35
CA LEU A 272 -22.16 -1.53 -9.50
C LEU A 272 -22.26 -1.09 -10.97
N TYR A 273 -21.49 -1.73 -11.86
CA TYR A 273 -21.57 -1.46 -13.30
C TYR A 273 -22.95 -1.82 -13.86
N ALA A 274 -23.54 -2.93 -13.42
CA ALA A 274 -24.90 -3.36 -13.82
C ALA A 274 -25.99 -2.36 -13.36
N HIS A 275 -25.79 -1.65 -12.25
CA HIS A 275 -26.63 -0.53 -11.81
C HIS A 275 -26.36 0.80 -12.53
N GLY A 276 -25.49 0.81 -13.54
CA GLY A 276 -25.19 2.01 -14.32
C GLY A 276 -24.24 3.00 -13.62
N VAL A 277 -23.50 2.58 -12.60
CA VAL A 277 -22.43 3.39 -12.02
C VAL A 277 -21.36 3.62 -13.09
N ARG A 278 -21.06 4.90 -13.35
CA ARG A 278 -20.13 5.28 -14.41
C ARG A 278 -18.69 4.91 -14.05
N MET A 279 -18.05 4.22 -14.96
CA MET A 279 -16.68 3.74 -14.81
C MET A 279 -15.89 3.97 -16.09
N MET A 280 -14.55 4.05 -15.94
CA MET A 280 -13.64 4.10 -17.07
C MET A 280 -12.46 3.15 -16.84
N GLN A 281 -11.84 2.74 -17.93
CA GLN A 281 -10.58 2.01 -17.90
C GLN A 281 -9.47 2.86 -17.29
N LYS A 282 -8.56 2.23 -16.57
CA LYS A 282 -7.41 2.86 -15.96
C LYS A 282 -6.17 2.02 -16.24
N THR A 283 -5.08 2.66 -16.65
CA THR A 283 -3.75 2.06 -16.74
C THR A 283 -3.37 1.37 -15.44
N PHE A 284 -2.85 0.15 -15.55
CA PHE A 284 -2.26 -0.60 -14.44
C PHE A 284 -0.95 -1.26 -14.89
N SER A 285 -0.28 -1.98 -14.02
CA SER A 285 0.97 -2.65 -14.36
C SER A 285 0.93 -4.11 -14.01
N VAL A 286 1.62 -4.92 -14.81
CA VAL A 286 1.71 -6.37 -14.68
C VAL A 286 3.17 -6.80 -14.69
N GLY A 287 3.47 -7.86 -13.95
CA GLY A 287 4.80 -8.43 -13.93
C GLY A 287 4.94 -9.66 -13.06
N ALA A 288 6.11 -9.79 -12.46
CA ALA A 288 6.48 -10.87 -11.56
C ALA A 288 7.29 -10.33 -10.38
N ARG A 289 7.30 -11.04 -9.27
CA ARG A 289 8.23 -10.80 -8.16
C ARG A 289 9.59 -11.37 -8.50
N ILE A 290 10.64 -10.57 -8.28
CA ILE A 290 12.04 -11.01 -8.36
C ILE A 290 12.63 -11.10 -6.96
N GLU A 291 13.25 -12.23 -6.63
CA GLU A 291 13.89 -12.49 -5.35
C GLU A 291 15.40 -12.58 -5.51
N HIS A 292 16.09 -11.97 -4.53
CA HIS A 292 17.53 -12.02 -4.37
C HIS A 292 17.86 -12.33 -2.91
N PRO A 293 19.03 -12.94 -2.59
CA PRO A 293 19.48 -13.01 -1.21
C PRO A 293 19.57 -11.61 -0.59
N ARG A 294 19.04 -11.42 0.63
CA ARG A 294 19.06 -10.13 1.32
C ARG A 294 20.48 -9.57 1.46
N GLU A 295 21.43 -10.43 1.87
CA GLU A 295 22.83 -10.01 2.02
C GLU A 295 23.44 -9.47 0.73
N PHE A 296 23.05 -10.03 -0.42
CA PHE A 296 23.49 -9.54 -1.72
C PHE A 296 22.98 -8.10 -1.93
N ILE A 297 21.71 -7.82 -1.66
CA ILE A 297 21.12 -6.48 -1.79
C ILE A 297 21.77 -5.51 -0.78
N ASP A 298 21.98 -5.94 0.47
CA ASP A 298 22.64 -5.12 1.49
C ASP A 298 24.04 -4.69 1.05
N ARG A 299 24.84 -5.62 0.52
CA ARG A 299 26.18 -5.35 -0.02
C ARG A 299 26.14 -4.45 -1.26
N ALA A 300 25.18 -4.71 -2.15
CA ALA A 300 25.01 -3.91 -3.35
C ALA A 300 24.66 -2.44 -3.04
N GLN A 301 23.94 -2.16 -1.94
CA GLN A 301 23.52 -0.82 -1.53
C GLN A 301 24.48 -0.15 -0.55
N TYR A 302 25.04 -0.91 0.40
CA TYR A 302 25.81 -0.35 1.51
C TYR A 302 27.32 -0.65 1.45
N GLY A 303 27.78 -1.48 0.50
CA GLY A 303 29.19 -1.85 0.41
C GLY A 303 29.68 -2.49 1.71
N ASP A 304 30.81 -2.00 2.25
CA ASP A 304 31.41 -2.50 3.49
C ASP A 304 30.59 -2.20 4.75
N PHE A 305 29.58 -1.30 4.66
CA PHE A 305 28.63 -1.04 5.75
C PHE A 305 27.46 -2.03 5.80
N ALA A 306 27.39 -3.00 4.88
CA ALA A 306 26.38 -4.04 4.94
C ALA A 306 26.45 -4.80 6.27
N GLY A 307 25.28 -4.98 6.91
CA GLY A 307 25.20 -5.57 8.25
C GLY A 307 25.47 -4.61 9.42
N HIS A 308 25.71 -3.32 9.15
CA HIS A 308 25.84 -2.34 10.22
C HIS A 308 24.53 -2.18 11.01
N PRO A 309 24.52 -2.33 12.35
CA PRO A 309 23.29 -2.38 13.16
C PRO A 309 22.35 -1.18 12.99
N ALA A 310 22.89 -0.01 12.65
CA ALA A 310 22.12 1.22 12.49
C ALA A 310 21.41 1.34 11.12
N LEU A 311 21.71 0.47 10.14
CA LEU A 311 21.17 0.59 8.78
C LEU A 311 19.93 -0.28 8.51
N GLY A 312 19.85 -1.47 9.09
CA GLY A 312 18.82 -2.46 8.74
C GLY A 312 18.98 -3.01 7.32
N ALA A 313 17.97 -3.72 6.85
CA ALA A 313 17.95 -4.28 5.51
C ALA A 313 17.85 -3.19 4.44
N ALA A 314 18.62 -3.33 3.37
CA ALA A 314 18.68 -2.35 2.29
C ALA A 314 17.47 -2.43 1.36
N ASP A 315 17.00 -1.29 0.91
CA ASP A 315 15.97 -1.18 -0.12
C ASP A 315 16.52 -0.60 -1.42
N TYR A 316 15.79 -0.81 -2.50
CA TYR A 316 16.08 -0.19 -3.80
C TYR A 316 14.81 0.23 -4.53
N LYS A 317 14.96 1.19 -5.43
CA LYS A 317 13.93 1.58 -6.38
C LYS A 317 14.61 1.80 -7.73
N LEU A 318 14.27 0.96 -8.69
CA LEU A 318 14.83 0.99 -10.03
C LEU A 318 13.71 1.31 -11.04
N ALA A 319 14.03 2.11 -12.04
CA ALA A 319 13.13 2.38 -13.15
C ALA A 319 13.97 2.64 -14.41
N CYS A 320 13.52 2.11 -15.53
CA CYS A 320 14.19 2.33 -16.81
C CYS A 320 13.19 2.39 -17.96
N HIS A 321 13.63 2.99 -19.05
CA HIS A 321 12.94 2.94 -20.34
C HIS A 321 13.78 2.08 -21.28
N PRO A 322 13.37 0.82 -21.54
CA PRO A 322 14.01 -0.05 -22.52
C PRO A 322 13.98 0.54 -23.92
N GLU A 323 14.91 0.11 -24.80
CA GLU A 323 14.91 0.55 -26.20
C GLU A 323 13.72 -0.02 -26.95
N HIS A 324 13.39 -1.26 -26.63
CA HIS A 324 12.23 -1.95 -27.16
C HIS A 324 11.25 -2.23 -26.00
N GLY A 325 10.04 -1.66 -26.09
CA GLY A 325 9.02 -1.86 -25.06
C GLY A 325 8.66 -0.60 -24.28
N ARG A 326 8.08 -0.80 -23.10
CA ARG A 326 7.58 0.26 -22.22
C ARG A 326 8.51 0.50 -21.04
N GLY A 327 8.23 1.55 -20.26
CA GLY A 327 8.89 1.76 -18.99
C GLY A 327 8.70 0.56 -18.06
N ALA A 328 9.79 0.08 -17.49
CA ALA A 328 9.80 -0.95 -16.45
C ALA A 328 10.31 -0.37 -15.14
N TYR A 329 9.74 -0.83 -14.03
CA TYR A 329 10.12 -0.32 -12.72
C TYR A 329 9.92 -1.37 -11.63
N THR A 330 10.71 -1.25 -10.56
CA THR A 330 10.52 -2.04 -9.36
C THR A 330 9.45 -1.39 -8.48
N PHE A 331 8.57 -2.22 -7.93
CA PHE A 331 7.45 -1.76 -7.11
C PHE A 331 7.34 -2.59 -5.84
N CYS A 332 6.89 -1.95 -4.77
CA CYS A 332 6.68 -2.59 -3.47
C CYS A 332 7.83 -3.54 -3.09
N MET A 333 9.08 -3.04 -3.17
CA MET A 333 10.27 -3.80 -2.76
C MET A 333 10.17 -4.11 -1.26
N CYS A 334 10.28 -5.37 -0.89
CA CYS A 334 10.20 -5.89 0.47
C CYS A 334 11.57 -6.38 0.92
N PRO A 335 12.34 -5.53 1.64
CA PRO A 335 13.64 -5.93 2.18
C PRO A 335 13.46 -7.04 3.20
N GLY A 336 14.36 -8.04 3.20
CA GLY A 336 14.26 -9.15 4.13
C GLY A 336 12.83 -9.67 4.27
N GLY A 337 12.19 -9.97 3.13
CA GLY A 337 10.79 -10.31 3.06
C GLY A 337 10.47 -11.51 2.18
N THR A 338 9.22 -11.86 2.12
CA THR A 338 8.69 -13.08 1.51
C THR A 338 7.79 -12.74 0.33
N VAL A 339 7.89 -13.49 -0.75
CA VAL A 339 6.85 -13.51 -1.79
C VAL A 339 5.70 -14.38 -1.29
N VAL A 340 4.47 -13.89 -1.43
CA VAL A 340 3.28 -14.61 -0.97
C VAL A 340 2.27 -14.79 -2.08
N ASN A 341 1.56 -15.92 -2.05
CA ASN A 341 0.37 -16.10 -2.87
C ASN A 341 -0.78 -15.31 -2.25
N ALA A 342 -1.31 -14.36 -3.01
CA ALA A 342 -2.36 -13.44 -2.62
C ALA A 342 -3.65 -13.64 -3.41
N ALA A 343 -3.91 -14.87 -3.87
CA ALA A 343 -5.13 -15.24 -4.55
C ALA A 343 -6.37 -14.91 -3.71
N SER A 344 -7.45 -14.50 -4.37
CA SER A 344 -8.74 -14.22 -3.76
C SER A 344 -9.93 -14.71 -4.60
N GLU A 345 -9.65 -15.32 -5.75
CA GLU A 345 -10.63 -15.96 -6.61
C GLU A 345 -10.17 -17.39 -6.89
N GLU A 346 -11.11 -18.32 -6.92
CA GLU A 346 -10.83 -19.71 -7.27
C GLU A 346 -10.29 -19.83 -8.70
N GLY A 347 -9.29 -20.71 -8.87
CA GLY A 347 -8.67 -20.95 -10.16
C GLY A 347 -7.79 -19.80 -10.68
N GLY A 348 -7.34 -18.91 -9.80
CA GLY A 348 -6.42 -17.83 -10.11
C GLY A 348 -5.24 -17.76 -9.15
N ILE A 349 -4.05 -17.44 -9.65
CA ILE A 349 -2.86 -17.12 -8.85
C ILE A 349 -2.49 -15.67 -9.06
N VAL A 350 -2.22 -14.97 -7.96
CA VAL A 350 -1.55 -13.68 -7.95
C VAL A 350 -0.56 -13.66 -6.80
N VAL A 351 0.63 -13.12 -7.03
CA VAL A 351 1.65 -12.98 -5.99
C VAL A 351 1.80 -11.53 -5.55
N ASN A 352 2.24 -11.37 -4.30
CA ASN A 352 2.60 -10.08 -3.71
C ASN A 352 3.85 -10.29 -2.84
N GLY A 353 4.33 -9.25 -2.19
CA GLY A 353 5.41 -9.33 -1.22
C GLY A 353 4.99 -8.79 0.13
N MET A 354 5.55 -9.36 1.18
CA MET A 354 5.40 -8.86 2.54
C MET A 354 6.74 -8.92 3.28
N SER A 355 6.88 -8.13 4.34
CA SER A 355 7.96 -8.23 5.31
C SER A 355 7.41 -8.04 6.71
N GLU A 356 8.04 -8.66 7.68
CA GLU A 356 7.89 -8.29 9.08
C GLU A 356 8.61 -6.98 9.36
N TYR A 357 8.35 -6.38 10.51
CA TYR A 357 8.99 -5.14 10.92
C TYR A 357 10.53 -5.27 10.95
N GLY A 358 11.05 -6.40 11.40
CA GLY A 358 12.49 -6.69 11.47
C GLY A 358 13.19 -6.81 10.12
N ARG A 359 12.45 -7.16 9.05
CA ARG A 359 13.00 -7.34 7.70
C ARG A 359 14.21 -8.26 7.65
N ASP A 360 14.11 -9.40 8.33
CA ASP A 360 15.24 -10.33 8.58
C ASP A 360 15.13 -11.67 7.83
N ALA A 361 14.15 -11.82 6.92
CA ALA A 361 14.06 -12.99 6.07
C ALA A 361 15.30 -13.16 5.16
N GLU A 362 15.51 -14.38 4.66
CA GLU A 362 16.67 -14.77 3.85
C GLU A 362 16.76 -13.94 2.55
N ASN A 363 15.61 -13.69 1.91
CA ASN A 363 15.53 -12.98 0.65
C ASN A 363 15.01 -11.54 0.83
N SER A 364 15.34 -10.70 -0.15
CA SER A 364 14.64 -9.45 -0.46
C SER A 364 13.93 -9.61 -1.80
N ASN A 365 12.73 -9.06 -1.94
CA ASN A 365 12.00 -9.17 -3.19
C ASN A 365 11.35 -7.84 -3.62
N SER A 366 11.07 -7.71 -4.90
CA SER A 366 10.25 -6.63 -5.45
C SER A 366 9.47 -7.10 -6.66
N ALA A 367 8.33 -6.49 -6.93
CA ALA A 367 7.73 -6.61 -8.26
C ALA A 367 8.63 -5.94 -9.30
N LEU A 368 8.84 -6.56 -10.44
CA LEU A 368 9.28 -5.93 -11.67
C LEU A 368 8.04 -5.76 -12.55
N LEU A 369 7.63 -4.53 -12.78
CA LEU A 369 6.36 -4.19 -13.41
C LEU A 369 6.55 -3.44 -14.73
N VAL A 370 5.63 -3.70 -15.66
CA VAL A 370 5.50 -2.99 -16.94
C VAL A 370 4.07 -2.46 -17.07
N GLY A 371 3.94 -1.20 -17.46
CA GLY A 371 2.65 -0.55 -17.65
C GLY A 371 1.83 -1.17 -18.79
N ILE A 372 0.55 -1.38 -18.54
CA ILE A 372 -0.44 -1.83 -19.53
C ILE A 372 -1.50 -0.76 -19.68
N GLU A 373 -1.62 -0.22 -20.88
CA GLU A 373 -2.55 0.84 -21.21
C GLU A 373 -3.90 0.27 -21.71
N PRO A 374 -4.99 1.05 -21.63
CA PRO A 374 -6.33 0.64 -22.07
C PRO A 374 -6.39 0.03 -23.46
N GLU A 375 -5.62 0.55 -24.43
CA GLU A 375 -5.56 0.04 -25.80
C GLU A 375 -5.07 -1.42 -25.87
N ASN A 376 -4.52 -1.95 -24.80
CA ASN A 376 -4.01 -3.32 -24.71
C ASN A 376 -4.98 -4.28 -23.98
N PHE A 377 -6.11 -3.79 -23.48
CA PHE A 377 -7.07 -4.64 -22.77
C PHE A 377 -7.94 -5.50 -23.70
N GLY A 378 -7.90 -5.20 -25.00
CA GLY A 378 -8.62 -5.97 -26.04
C GLY A 378 -10.10 -5.61 -26.20
N SER A 379 -10.60 -4.61 -25.48
CA SER A 379 -11.96 -4.10 -25.55
C SER A 379 -12.07 -2.72 -24.93
N ASP A 380 -12.99 -1.89 -25.40
CA ASP A 380 -13.32 -0.59 -24.82
C ASP A 380 -14.25 -0.69 -23.59
N HIS A 381 -14.65 -1.89 -23.21
CA HIS A 381 -15.50 -2.10 -22.05
C HIS A 381 -14.77 -1.67 -20.76
N PRO A 382 -15.40 -0.86 -19.88
CA PRO A 382 -14.73 -0.34 -18.68
C PRO A 382 -14.04 -1.37 -17.79
N LEU A 383 -14.55 -2.62 -17.80
CA LEU A 383 -14.03 -3.73 -16.99
C LEU A 383 -13.01 -4.62 -17.72
N ALA A 384 -12.63 -4.31 -18.97
CA ALA A 384 -11.73 -5.16 -19.76
C ALA A 384 -10.36 -5.39 -19.10
N GLY A 385 -9.84 -4.39 -18.35
CA GLY A 385 -8.61 -4.55 -17.58
C GLY A 385 -8.72 -5.61 -16.49
N MET A 386 -9.88 -5.72 -15.82
CA MET A 386 -10.15 -6.77 -14.82
C MET A 386 -10.17 -8.16 -15.47
N ASP A 387 -10.79 -8.27 -16.66
CA ASP A 387 -10.85 -9.54 -17.39
C ASP A 387 -9.46 -9.95 -17.89
N MET A 388 -8.63 -9.00 -18.28
CA MET A 388 -7.23 -9.25 -18.62
C MET A 388 -6.43 -9.79 -17.41
N GLN A 389 -6.58 -9.17 -16.22
CA GLN A 389 -5.95 -9.67 -15.00
C GLN A 389 -6.38 -11.13 -14.73
N ARG A 390 -7.68 -11.44 -14.77
CA ARG A 390 -8.19 -12.79 -14.52
C ARG A 390 -7.63 -13.82 -15.50
N LYS A 391 -7.49 -13.46 -16.78
CA LYS A 391 -6.88 -14.35 -17.78
C LYS A 391 -5.43 -14.69 -17.44
N ILE A 392 -4.64 -13.71 -17.02
CA ILE A 392 -3.24 -13.93 -16.63
C ILE A 392 -3.16 -14.76 -15.35
N GLU A 393 -3.99 -14.45 -14.35
CA GLU A 393 -4.05 -15.16 -13.07
C GLU A 393 -4.48 -16.62 -13.25
N HIS A 394 -5.43 -16.88 -14.15
CA HIS A 394 -5.86 -18.24 -14.49
C HIS A 394 -4.79 -19.02 -15.27
N ALA A 395 -4.13 -18.39 -16.25
CA ALA A 395 -3.01 -19.02 -16.95
C ALA A 395 -1.88 -19.43 -15.99
N ALA A 396 -1.61 -18.61 -15.00
CA ALA A 396 -0.64 -18.93 -13.95
C ALA A 396 -1.11 -20.10 -13.08
N PHE A 397 -2.39 -20.16 -12.72
CA PHE A 397 -2.96 -21.27 -11.96
C PHE A 397 -2.80 -22.61 -12.71
N LEU A 398 -3.10 -22.65 -14.01
CA LEU A 398 -2.91 -23.83 -14.84
C LEU A 398 -1.43 -24.22 -14.93
N ALA A 399 -0.52 -23.25 -15.15
CA ALA A 399 0.91 -23.48 -15.22
C ALA A 399 1.49 -23.91 -13.87
N GLY A 400 0.89 -23.53 -12.76
CA GLY A 400 1.22 -23.94 -11.40
C GLY A 400 0.79 -25.36 -11.04
N GLY A 401 0.04 -26.04 -11.90
CA GLY A 401 -0.49 -27.39 -11.65
C GLY A 401 -1.89 -27.42 -11.08
N SER A 402 -2.62 -26.30 -11.12
CA SER A 402 -4.01 -26.15 -10.67
C SER A 402 -4.24 -26.42 -9.17
N ASP A 403 -3.22 -26.16 -8.37
CA ASP A 403 -3.23 -26.39 -6.91
C ASP A 403 -2.69 -25.21 -6.09
N TYR A 404 -2.65 -24.01 -6.67
CA TYR A 404 -2.10 -22.77 -6.10
C TYR A 404 -0.56 -22.77 -5.89
N THR A 405 0.18 -23.74 -6.42
CA THR A 405 1.63 -23.64 -6.52
C THR A 405 1.98 -22.55 -7.54
N ALA A 406 2.83 -21.59 -7.18
CA ALA A 406 3.11 -20.45 -8.04
C ALA A 406 4.14 -20.79 -9.14
N PRO A 407 3.93 -20.38 -10.40
CA PRO A 407 4.93 -20.55 -11.45
C PRO A 407 6.13 -19.65 -11.20
N ALA A 408 7.35 -20.21 -11.36
CA ALA A 408 8.61 -19.52 -11.14
C ALA A 408 9.60 -19.80 -12.27
N GLN A 409 10.56 -18.88 -12.47
CA GLN A 409 11.61 -19.00 -13.47
C GLN A 409 12.88 -18.32 -12.99
N LEU A 410 14.05 -18.94 -13.23
CA LEU A 410 15.34 -18.29 -13.01
C LEU A 410 15.54 -17.14 -14.00
N VAL A 411 16.12 -16.05 -13.54
CA VAL A 411 16.41 -14.87 -14.38
C VAL A 411 17.37 -15.25 -15.52
N GLY A 412 18.39 -16.09 -15.26
CA GLY A 412 19.31 -16.56 -16.29
C GLY A 412 18.64 -17.37 -17.39
N ASP A 413 17.70 -18.25 -17.03
CA ASP A 413 16.93 -19.03 -18.00
C ASP A 413 15.95 -18.16 -18.80
N PHE A 414 15.31 -17.20 -18.13
CA PHE A 414 14.46 -16.20 -18.81
C PHE A 414 15.25 -15.40 -19.85
N LEU A 415 16.44 -14.92 -19.50
CA LEU A 415 17.32 -14.20 -20.43
C LEU A 415 17.86 -15.07 -21.57
N ALA A 416 18.02 -16.38 -21.32
CA ALA A 416 18.42 -17.36 -22.32
C ALA A 416 17.26 -17.89 -23.18
N ASP A 417 16.06 -17.32 -23.01
CA ASP A 417 14.83 -17.68 -23.74
C ASP A 417 14.47 -19.17 -23.65
N ARG A 418 14.58 -19.74 -22.45
CA ARG A 418 14.26 -21.14 -22.17
C ARG A 418 13.52 -21.30 -20.85
N PRO A 419 12.66 -22.33 -20.72
CA PRO A 419 12.01 -22.65 -19.44
C PRO A 419 13.05 -23.06 -18.39
N SER A 420 12.76 -22.76 -17.12
CA SER A 420 13.50 -23.36 -16.01
C SER A 420 12.94 -24.73 -15.67
N THR A 421 13.83 -25.66 -15.32
CA THR A 421 13.48 -27.05 -14.98
C THR A 421 13.93 -27.45 -13.57
N ARG A 422 14.73 -26.62 -12.91
CA ARG A 422 15.24 -26.85 -11.55
C ARG A 422 15.47 -25.53 -10.82
N LEU A 423 15.45 -25.58 -9.51
CA LEU A 423 15.85 -24.46 -8.66
C LEU A 423 17.36 -24.20 -8.75
N GLY A 424 17.75 -22.94 -8.54
CA GLY A 424 19.12 -22.50 -8.36
C GLY A 424 19.53 -22.41 -6.88
N ALA A 425 20.54 -21.59 -6.58
CA ALA A 425 21.00 -21.33 -5.23
C ALA A 425 20.07 -20.42 -4.42
N VAL A 426 19.27 -19.56 -5.08
CA VAL A 426 18.26 -18.74 -4.42
C VAL A 426 16.99 -19.57 -4.25
N HIS A 427 16.59 -19.77 -3.00
CA HIS A 427 15.38 -20.53 -2.69
C HIS A 427 14.17 -19.59 -2.67
N PRO A 428 13.14 -19.84 -3.52
CA PRO A 428 11.91 -19.06 -3.51
C PRO A 428 11.20 -19.09 -2.16
N SER A 429 10.73 -17.97 -1.71
CA SER A 429 10.11 -17.84 -0.38
C SER A 429 8.59 -18.07 -0.34
N CYS A 430 7.95 -18.30 -1.50
CA CYS A 430 6.50 -18.43 -1.61
C CYS A 430 5.95 -19.63 -0.80
N PRO A 431 5.10 -19.41 0.21
CA PRO A 431 4.69 -20.48 1.14
C PRO A 431 3.78 -21.54 0.52
N THR A 432 3.07 -21.24 -0.60
CA THR A 432 2.33 -22.26 -1.34
C THR A 432 3.23 -23.16 -2.21
N GLY A 433 4.54 -22.90 -2.21
CA GLY A 433 5.53 -23.54 -3.07
C GLY A 433 5.56 -22.94 -4.48
N VAL A 434 6.58 -23.34 -5.23
CA VAL A 434 6.73 -22.92 -6.63
C VAL A 434 6.95 -24.13 -7.55
N VAL A 435 6.55 -23.97 -8.83
CA VAL A 435 6.89 -24.90 -9.91
C VAL A 435 7.66 -24.16 -10.99
N MET A 436 8.77 -24.76 -11.43
CA MET A 436 9.60 -24.16 -12.46
C MET A 436 8.88 -24.19 -13.80
N SER A 437 8.83 -23.03 -14.46
CA SER A 437 7.97 -22.78 -15.60
C SER A 437 8.66 -21.89 -16.64
N ASP A 438 7.91 -21.55 -17.68
CA ASP A 438 8.25 -20.55 -18.69
C ASP A 438 7.28 -19.37 -18.56
N LEU A 439 7.72 -18.27 -17.97
CA LEU A 439 6.86 -17.11 -17.74
C LEU A 439 6.41 -16.38 -19.02
N ARG A 440 7.08 -16.63 -20.17
CA ARG A 440 6.64 -16.10 -21.46
C ARG A 440 5.31 -16.68 -21.91
N LYS A 441 4.92 -17.85 -21.40
CA LYS A 441 3.61 -18.47 -21.66
C LYS A 441 2.48 -17.97 -20.77
N ILE A 442 2.82 -17.23 -19.71
CA ILE A 442 1.88 -16.75 -18.69
C ILE A 442 1.67 -15.25 -18.82
N LEU A 443 2.78 -14.50 -18.86
CA LEU A 443 2.74 -13.05 -18.91
C LEU A 443 2.50 -12.55 -20.34
N PRO A 444 1.84 -11.37 -20.50
CA PRO A 444 1.67 -10.76 -21.81
C PRO A 444 3.00 -10.55 -22.52
N LYS A 445 3.03 -10.81 -23.83
CA LYS A 445 4.26 -10.67 -24.65
C LYS A 445 4.95 -9.31 -24.48
N LYS A 446 4.18 -8.22 -24.41
CA LYS A 446 4.74 -6.87 -24.16
C LYS A 446 5.50 -6.74 -22.84
N VAL A 447 5.09 -7.48 -21.81
CA VAL A 447 5.78 -7.52 -20.51
C VAL A 447 7.09 -8.28 -20.65
N THR A 448 7.05 -9.48 -21.22
CA THR A 448 8.23 -10.34 -21.36
C THR A 448 9.28 -9.79 -22.33
N ASP A 449 8.87 -9.15 -23.41
CA ASP A 449 9.78 -8.48 -24.35
C ASP A 449 10.49 -7.28 -23.66
N THR A 450 9.78 -6.55 -22.79
CA THR A 450 10.35 -5.45 -22.01
C THR A 450 11.36 -5.92 -20.97
N TYR A 451 11.14 -7.12 -20.37
CA TYR A 451 11.96 -7.62 -19.26
C TYR A 451 13.43 -7.83 -19.63
N ALA A 452 13.73 -8.38 -20.81
CA ALA A 452 15.10 -8.68 -21.21
C ALA A 452 15.98 -7.42 -21.17
N ASP A 453 15.52 -6.33 -21.82
CA ASP A 453 16.24 -5.06 -21.81
C ASP A 453 16.22 -4.39 -20.44
N ALA A 454 15.09 -4.47 -19.73
CA ALA A 454 14.93 -3.87 -18.41
C ALA A 454 15.90 -4.46 -17.40
N LEU A 455 16.02 -5.80 -17.34
CA LEU A 455 16.95 -6.50 -16.46
C LEU A 455 18.39 -6.05 -16.67
N LEU A 456 18.85 -5.98 -17.95
CA LEU A 456 20.22 -5.57 -18.28
C LEU A 456 20.46 -4.08 -17.93
N LYS A 457 19.47 -3.21 -18.10
CA LYS A 457 19.58 -1.79 -17.70
C LYS A 457 19.58 -1.64 -16.19
N MET A 458 18.72 -2.36 -15.48
CA MET A 458 18.66 -2.35 -14.02
C MET A 458 19.90 -2.97 -13.38
N ASP A 459 20.52 -3.97 -14.02
CA ASP A 459 21.79 -4.55 -13.57
C ASP A 459 22.94 -3.53 -13.57
N ARG A 460 22.95 -2.58 -14.53
CA ARG A 460 23.91 -1.47 -14.53
C ARG A 460 23.66 -0.47 -13.40
N MET A 461 22.43 -0.34 -12.94
CA MET A 461 22.04 0.56 -11.83
C MET A 461 22.29 -0.08 -10.46
N LEU A 462 22.00 -1.37 -10.35
CA LEU A 462 22.24 -2.20 -9.16
C LEU A 462 22.95 -3.49 -9.65
N LYS A 463 24.29 -3.48 -9.62
CA LYS A 463 25.10 -4.57 -10.17
C LYS A 463 24.72 -5.90 -9.55
N GLY A 464 24.39 -6.87 -10.39
CA GLY A 464 23.94 -8.21 -10.04
C GLY A 464 22.42 -8.33 -9.90
N PHE A 465 21.63 -7.28 -10.19
CA PHE A 465 20.16 -7.37 -10.22
C PHE A 465 19.66 -8.45 -11.19
N ALA A 466 20.35 -8.64 -12.32
CA ALA A 466 20.08 -9.70 -13.30
C ALA A 466 20.91 -10.97 -13.07
N MET A 467 21.33 -11.26 -11.82
CA MET A 467 22.09 -12.50 -11.55
C MET A 467 21.30 -13.73 -12.00
N PRO A 468 21.95 -14.72 -12.63
CA PRO A 468 21.26 -15.88 -13.20
C PRO A 468 20.43 -16.67 -12.21
N GLU A 469 20.84 -16.69 -10.94
CA GLU A 469 20.22 -17.45 -9.85
C GLU A 469 19.01 -16.72 -9.21
N ALA A 470 18.80 -15.42 -9.50
CA ALA A 470 17.61 -14.72 -9.02
C ALA A 470 16.34 -15.39 -9.56
N VAL A 471 15.28 -15.36 -8.77
CA VAL A 471 14.06 -16.12 -9.07
C VAL A 471 12.90 -15.16 -9.33
N PHE A 472 12.26 -15.31 -10.47
CA PHE A 472 10.95 -14.76 -10.72
C PHE A 472 9.86 -15.68 -10.19
N THR A 473 8.88 -15.13 -9.47
CA THR A 473 7.61 -15.78 -9.11
C THR A 473 6.46 -14.94 -9.65
N ALA A 474 5.55 -15.53 -10.39
CA ALA A 474 4.53 -14.80 -11.18
C ALA A 474 3.11 -15.35 -10.94
N PRO A 475 2.08 -14.55 -11.30
CA PRO A 475 2.13 -13.17 -11.78
C PRO A 475 1.86 -12.15 -10.66
N GLU A 476 2.34 -10.93 -10.80
CA GLU A 476 1.83 -9.78 -10.05
C GLU A 476 0.98 -8.92 -11.00
N THR A 477 -0.34 -8.97 -10.83
CA THR A 477 -1.32 -8.33 -11.70
C THR A 477 -2.09 -7.22 -10.99
N ARG A 478 -2.03 -7.19 -9.65
CA ARG A 478 -2.87 -6.34 -8.81
C ARG A 478 -2.07 -5.20 -8.16
N SER A 479 -1.18 -4.56 -8.94
CA SER A 479 -0.42 -3.40 -8.50
C SER A 479 -1.27 -2.13 -8.31
N SER A 480 -2.39 -2.02 -9.01
CA SER A 480 -3.39 -0.97 -8.88
C SER A 480 -4.71 -1.38 -9.55
N SER A 481 -5.79 -0.64 -9.24
CA SER A 481 -7.09 -0.87 -9.90
C SER A 481 -7.00 -0.64 -11.40
N PRO A 482 -7.51 -1.55 -12.25
CA PRO A 482 -7.63 -1.36 -13.69
C PRO A 482 -8.87 -0.55 -14.09
N VAL A 483 -9.69 -0.15 -13.11
CA VAL A 483 -10.94 0.59 -13.29
C VAL A 483 -10.90 1.83 -12.42
N ARG A 484 -11.49 2.93 -12.91
CA ARG A 484 -11.84 4.10 -12.13
C ARG A 484 -13.35 4.23 -12.08
N ILE A 485 -13.92 4.22 -10.89
CA ILE A 485 -15.32 4.56 -10.65
C ILE A 485 -15.41 6.08 -10.61
N LEU A 486 -16.18 6.68 -11.50
CA LEU A 486 -16.21 8.14 -11.61
C LEU A 486 -16.96 8.77 -10.44
N ARG A 487 -16.43 9.87 -9.93
CA ARG A 487 -17.03 10.70 -8.90
C ARG A 487 -16.82 12.18 -9.21
N ASP A 488 -17.69 13.02 -8.71
CA ASP A 488 -17.64 14.47 -8.85
C ASP A 488 -16.72 15.14 -7.81
N GLU A 489 -16.75 16.47 -7.73
CA GLU A 489 -15.93 17.28 -6.82
C GLU A 489 -16.32 17.12 -5.35
N ILE A 490 -17.55 16.69 -5.08
CA ILE A 490 -18.04 16.35 -3.73
C ILE A 490 -17.95 14.85 -3.43
N TYR A 491 -17.13 14.13 -4.19
CA TYR A 491 -16.82 12.70 -4.03
C TYR A 491 -17.97 11.75 -4.32
N GLN A 492 -19.12 12.18 -4.84
CA GLN A 492 -20.25 11.32 -5.17
C GLN A 492 -20.16 10.77 -6.60
N SER A 493 -20.66 9.56 -6.80
CA SER A 493 -20.85 8.99 -8.13
C SER A 493 -22.05 9.62 -8.84
N ASN A 494 -22.39 9.11 -10.04
CA ASN A 494 -23.66 9.47 -10.70
C ASN A 494 -24.91 8.93 -10.00
N ILE A 495 -24.76 8.02 -9.04
CA ILE A 495 -25.79 7.62 -8.09
C ILE A 495 -25.53 8.39 -6.81
N ARG A 496 -26.46 9.26 -6.40
CA ARG A 496 -26.31 10.11 -5.23
C ARG A 496 -26.33 9.27 -3.95
N GLY A 497 -25.52 9.69 -2.96
CA GLY A 497 -25.30 8.92 -1.74
C GLY A 497 -24.25 7.80 -1.88
N LEU A 498 -23.73 7.53 -3.09
CA LEU A 498 -22.64 6.57 -3.32
C LEU A 498 -21.30 7.31 -3.49
N TYR A 499 -20.36 7.07 -2.57
CA TYR A 499 -19.04 7.67 -2.50
C TYR A 499 -17.94 6.66 -2.86
N PRO A 500 -17.50 6.58 -4.13
CA PRO A 500 -16.37 5.73 -4.53
C PRO A 500 -15.07 6.20 -3.85
N CYS A 501 -14.43 5.31 -3.08
CA CYS A 501 -13.34 5.68 -2.21
C CYS A 501 -12.14 4.73 -2.32
N GLY A 502 -10.95 5.30 -2.20
CA GLY A 502 -9.71 4.56 -2.05
C GLY A 502 -9.18 3.91 -3.33
N GLU A 503 -8.43 2.83 -3.13
CA GLU A 503 -7.72 2.15 -4.22
C GLU A 503 -8.66 1.40 -5.17
N GLY A 504 -9.73 0.80 -4.65
CA GLY A 504 -10.72 0.08 -5.45
C GLY A 504 -11.45 0.99 -6.43
N ALA A 505 -11.75 2.21 -6.02
CA ALA A 505 -12.33 3.23 -6.87
C ALA A 505 -11.32 3.88 -7.84
N GLY A 506 -10.03 3.57 -7.73
CA GLY A 506 -8.99 4.05 -8.62
C GLY A 506 -8.35 5.39 -8.23
N TYR A 507 -8.54 5.87 -7.00
CA TYR A 507 -8.04 7.17 -6.53
C TYR A 507 -6.83 7.10 -5.60
N ALA A 508 -6.48 5.92 -5.10
CA ALA A 508 -5.34 5.70 -4.22
C ALA A 508 -4.48 4.52 -4.70
N GLY A 509 -3.30 4.36 -4.11
CA GLY A 509 -2.39 3.25 -4.40
C GLY A 509 -1.46 2.99 -3.22
N GLY A 510 -2.01 2.59 -2.06
CA GLY A 510 -1.28 2.27 -0.85
C GLY A 510 -1.95 2.82 0.41
N ILE A 511 -1.44 2.39 1.59
CA ILE A 511 -2.07 2.61 2.90
C ILE A 511 -2.38 4.10 3.16
N VAL A 512 -1.37 4.96 3.07
CA VAL A 512 -1.54 6.38 3.41
C VAL A 512 -2.48 7.08 2.44
N SER A 513 -2.32 6.88 1.13
CA SER A 513 -3.18 7.53 0.13
C SER A 513 -4.63 7.04 0.21
N ALA A 514 -4.85 5.76 0.52
CA ALA A 514 -6.19 5.21 0.73
C ALA A 514 -6.82 5.76 2.01
N GLY A 515 -6.05 5.86 3.11
CA GLY A 515 -6.50 6.49 4.34
C GLY A 515 -6.88 7.96 4.16
N VAL A 516 -6.05 8.73 3.44
CA VAL A 516 -6.35 10.13 3.09
C VAL A 516 -7.63 10.26 2.30
N ASP A 517 -7.82 9.42 1.28
CA ASP A 517 -9.04 9.45 0.47
C ASP A 517 -10.27 9.05 1.29
N GLY A 518 -10.12 8.08 2.23
CA GLY A 518 -11.15 7.71 3.20
C GLY A 518 -11.59 8.88 4.06
N VAL A 519 -10.65 9.62 4.65
CA VAL A 519 -10.94 10.83 5.44
C VAL A 519 -11.65 11.89 4.59
N ARG A 520 -11.20 12.11 3.34
CA ARG A 520 -11.82 13.09 2.44
C ARG A 520 -13.25 12.73 2.09
N CYS A 521 -13.52 11.46 1.76
CA CYS A 521 -14.89 11.00 1.52
C CYS A 521 -15.76 11.13 2.77
N ALA A 522 -15.25 10.79 3.96
CA ALA A 522 -15.96 10.99 5.21
C ALA A 522 -16.30 12.48 5.44
N TYR A 523 -15.36 13.37 5.15
CA TYR A 523 -15.60 14.80 5.29
C TYR A 523 -16.57 15.35 4.26
N ALA A 524 -16.60 14.79 3.05
CA ALA A 524 -17.64 15.11 2.07
C ALA A 524 -19.02 14.71 2.59
N VAL A 525 -19.16 13.53 3.22
CA VAL A 525 -20.41 13.10 3.86
C VAL A 525 -20.83 14.06 4.99
N LEU A 526 -19.87 14.52 5.83
CA LEU A 526 -20.18 15.47 6.92
C LEU A 526 -20.64 16.82 6.41
N ALA A 527 -20.11 17.27 5.28
CA ALA A 527 -20.41 18.56 4.67
C ALA A 527 -21.62 18.53 3.71
N ASP A 528 -22.21 17.35 3.48
CA ASP A 528 -23.33 17.18 2.56
C ASP A 528 -24.63 17.79 3.16
N GLU A 529 -25.22 18.75 2.45
CA GLU A 529 -26.46 19.44 2.83
C GLU A 529 -27.71 18.79 2.22
N ASN A 530 -27.58 17.60 1.61
CA ASN A 530 -28.70 16.98 0.89
C ASN A 530 -29.83 16.55 1.86
N ASP A 531 -30.74 17.46 2.11
CA ASP A 531 -31.95 17.29 2.94
C ASP A 531 -33.20 16.94 2.11
N GLU A 532 -33.11 16.83 0.77
CA GLU A 532 -34.26 16.56 -0.08
C GLU A 532 -34.24 15.14 -0.64
N TRP A 533 -34.91 14.25 0.08
CA TRP A 533 -35.26 12.87 -0.34
C TRP A 533 -36.73 12.79 -0.78
#